data_328517e36cbd68c836368f6161345200
#
_entry.id   328517e36cbd68c836368f6161345200
#
_cell.length_a   1.000
_cell.length_b   1.000
_cell.length_c   1.000
_cell.angle_alpha   90.00
_cell.angle_beta   90.00
_cell.angle_gamma   90.00
#
_symmetry.space_group_name_H-M   'P 1'
#
loop_
_entity.id
_entity.type
_entity.pdbx_description
1 polymer ?
#
loop_
_entity_poly.entity_id
_entity_poly.type
_entity_poly.pdbx_seq_one_letter_code
_entity_poly.pdbx_strand_id
1 'polypeptide(L)'
;MKYRFYFLFILFCHFAIAQTQENGILKTKIIQKKELNYVLYVPKKIKETKPLIVFLHGSGEKGNDIEKVKVHGPFKYLKTNEIDAYVVAPQCPENEYWNSEVLFDLIEKIKKENNIDPNRVYLTGLSMGAWGAWNLAFAHPETFAALVPIAGFVDRIPMIENCKLKDVPIRIFHGLLDDVVDVNYSITIYKRLQKCNPNIELTIFDDANHDSWTRVYDDPKIYEWMLKQKK
;
A
#
# COMPACT_ATOMS: atom_id res chain seq x y z
N MET A 1 -43.04 26.30 83.10
CA MET A 1 -42.81 26.67 81.68
C MET A 1 -42.15 25.47 80.97
N LYS A 2 -42.85 24.73 80.09
CA LYS A 2 -42.31 23.60 79.36
C LYS A 2 -41.99 24.06 77.93
N TYR A 3 -40.73 24.11 77.58
CA TYR A 3 -40.28 24.41 76.19
C TYR A 3 -40.34 23.14 75.35
N ARG A 4 -41.18 23.14 74.31
CA ARG A 4 -41.24 22.09 73.30
C ARG A 4 -40.28 22.47 72.18
N PHE A 5 -39.19 21.72 72.01
CA PHE A 5 -38.31 21.83 70.86
C PHE A 5 -38.92 21.05 69.67
N TYR A 6 -39.20 21.74 68.55
CA TYR A 6 -39.61 21.12 67.34
C TYR A 6 -38.31 20.93 66.50
N PHE A 7 -37.97 19.68 66.26
CA PHE A 7 -36.87 19.33 65.30
C PHE A 7 -37.45 19.35 63.90
N LEU A 8 -37.03 20.31 63.10
CA LEU A 8 -37.34 20.39 61.65
C LEU A 8 -36.38 19.46 60.89
N PHE A 9 -36.88 18.32 60.42
CA PHE A 9 -36.13 17.39 59.59
C PHE A 9 -36.17 17.93 58.13
N ILE A 10 -35.09 18.53 57.67
CA ILE A 10 -34.92 18.94 56.22
C ILE A 10 -34.51 17.70 55.48
N LEU A 11 -35.43 17.15 54.67
CA LEU A 11 -35.17 16.05 53.74
C LEU A 11 -34.43 16.60 52.51
N PHE A 12 -33.12 16.38 52.42
CA PHE A 12 -32.36 16.68 51.19
C PHE A 12 -32.65 15.59 50.15
N CYS A 13 -33.56 15.85 49.21
CA CYS A 13 -33.69 15.03 48.01
C CYS A 13 -32.50 15.24 47.11
N HIS A 14 -31.56 14.27 47.10
CA HIS A 14 -30.52 14.22 46.11
C HIS A 14 -31.13 13.73 44.77
N PHE A 15 -31.33 14.63 43.82
CA PHE A 15 -31.63 14.24 42.46
C PHE A 15 -30.35 13.62 41.85
N ALA A 16 -30.32 12.30 41.77
CA ALA A 16 -29.30 11.62 40.98
C ALA A 16 -29.62 11.87 39.51
N ILE A 17 -28.80 12.68 38.86
CA ILE A 17 -28.84 12.83 37.39
C ILE A 17 -28.22 11.55 36.81
N ALA A 18 -29.07 10.64 36.38
CA ALA A 18 -28.60 9.45 35.65
C ALA A 18 -28.04 9.88 34.31
N GLN A 19 -26.78 9.48 34.01
CA GLN A 19 -26.24 9.61 32.68
C GLN A 19 -26.99 8.65 31.76
N THR A 20 -27.57 9.19 30.69
CA THR A 20 -28.24 8.40 29.66
C THR A 20 -27.27 8.24 28.47
N GLN A 21 -27.16 7.00 27.94
CA GLN A 21 -26.46 6.69 26.70
C GLN A 21 -27.53 6.44 25.64
N GLU A 22 -27.37 7.12 24.50
CA GLU A 22 -28.25 6.92 23.36
C GLU A 22 -27.45 6.33 22.19
N ASN A 23 -28.01 5.33 21.51
CA ASN A 23 -27.46 4.76 20.30
C ASN A 23 -28.01 5.50 19.09
N GLY A 24 -27.14 5.93 18.19
CA GLY A 24 -27.53 6.61 16.95
C GLY A 24 -26.91 5.94 15.72
N ILE A 25 -27.56 6.12 14.58
CA ILE A 25 -27.06 5.69 13.27
C ILE A 25 -26.87 6.93 12.42
N LEU A 26 -25.62 7.24 12.03
CA LEU A 26 -25.33 8.25 11.02
C LEU A 26 -25.39 7.60 9.64
N LYS A 27 -26.34 8.03 8.80
CA LYS A 27 -26.36 7.70 7.38
C LYS A 27 -25.81 8.89 6.60
N THR A 28 -24.70 8.68 5.90
CA THR A 28 -24.09 9.73 5.08
C THR A 28 -23.66 9.17 3.73
N LYS A 29 -23.57 10.04 2.72
CA LYS A 29 -23.02 9.71 1.41
C LYS A 29 -21.87 10.68 1.15
N ILE A 30 -20.66 10.15 1.02
CA ILE A 30 -19.47 10.94 0.66
C ILE A 30 -19.20 10.70 -0.83
N ILE A 31 -19.25 11.76 -1.63
CA ILE A 31 -18.82 11.75 -3.02
C ILE A 31 -17.56 12.60 -3.08
N GLN A 32 -16.43 11.97 -3.40
CA GLN A 32 -15.16 12.66 -3.54
C GLN A 32 -14.65 12.49 -4.98
N LYS A 33 -14.48 13.61 -5.70
CA LYS A 33 -13.79 13.62 -6.98
C LYS A 33 -12.29 13.60 -6.71
N LYS A 34 -11.57 12.65 -7.28
CA LYS A 34 -10.11 12.56 -7.19
C LYS A 34 -9.50 12.67 -8.58
N GLU A 35 -8.38 13.38 -8.66
CA GLU A 35 -7.54 13.44 -9.84
C GLU A 35 -6.17 12.87 -9.46
N LEU A 36 -5.62 12.01 -10.32
CA LEU A 36 -4.34 11.36 -10.11
C LEU A 36 -3.51 11.46 -11.39
N ASN A 37 -2.42 12.23 -11.32
CA ASN A 37 -1.45 12.28 -12.42
C ASN A 37 -0.66 10.97 -12.47
N TYR A 38 -0.32 10.51 -13.66
CA TYR A 38 0.50 9.31 -13.83
C TYR A 38 1.35 9.40 -15.10
N VAL A 39 2.44 8.64 -15.12
CA VAL A 39 3.23 8.36 -16.33
C VAL A 39 2.98 6.92 -16.74
N LEU A 40 2.78 6.69 -18.03
CA LEU A 40 2.65 5.36 -18.62
C LEU A 40 3.78 5.14 -19.64
N TYR A 41 4.61 4.12 -19.39
CA TYR A 41 5.53 3.60 -20.39
C TYR A 41 4.81 2.53 -21.20
N VAL A 42 4.94 2.63 -22.52
CA VAL A 42 4.36 1.70 -23.50
C VAL A 42 5.50 0.92 -24.15
N PRO A 43 5.48 -0.43 -24.13
CA PRO A 43 6.56 -1.23 -24.73
C PRO A 43 6.58 -1.08 -26.26
N LYS A 44 7.78 -1.20 -26.84
CA LYS A 44 7.99 -0.94 -28.29
C LYS A 44 7.21 -1.86 -29.24
N LYS A 45 6.93 -3.09 -28.84
CA LYS A 45 6.27 -4.09 -29.70
C LYS A 45 5.00 -4.62 -29.04
N ILE A 46 3.84 -4.19 -29.51
CA ILE A 46 2.54 -4.64 -29.03
C ILE A 46 1.88 -5.50 -30.13
N LYS A 47 2.33 -6.74 -30.30
CA LYS A 47 1.69 -7.72 -31.19
C LYS A 47 0.64 -8.57 -30.48
N GLU A 48 0.74 -8.68 -29.18
CA GLU A 48 -0.08 -9.49 -28.27
C GLU A 48 -0.32 -8.74 -26.97
N THR A 49 -1.19 -9.26 -26.08
CA THR A 49 -1.38 -8.70 -24.76
C THR A 49 -0.06 -8.68 -23.98
N LYS A 50 0.22 -7.57 -23.28
CA LYS A 50 1.44 -7.38 -22.52
C LYS A 50 1.15 -7.27 -21.02
N PRO A 51 2.12 -7.61 -20.16
CA PRO A 51 2.01 -7.38 -18.73
C PRO A 51 1.89 -5.90 -18.37
N LEU A 52 1.40 -5.63 -17.15
CA LEU A 52 1.42 -4.31 -16.52
C LEU A 52 2.22 -4.35 -15.22
N ILE A 53 3.18 -3.47 -15.07
CA ILE A 53 3.85 -3.18 -13.80
C ILE A 53 3.30 -1.86 -13.23
N VAL A 54 2.77 -1.91 -12.02
CA VAL A 54 2.31 -0.73 -11.26
C VAL A 54 3.39 -0.39 -10.24
N PHE A 55 3.94 0.82 -10.33
CA PHE A 55 4.98 1.30 -9.43
C PHE A 55 4.48 2.45 -8.57
N LEU A 56 4.62 2.30 -7.25
CA LEU A 56 4.28 3.32 -6.27
C LEU A 56 5.56 3.90 -5.66
N HIS A 57 5.75 5.21 -5.83
CA HIS A 57 6.91 5.95 -5.34
C HIS A 57 6.84 6.23 -3.83
N GLY A 58 7.92 6.69 -3.23
CA GLY A 58 8.03 7.07 -1.83
C GLY A 58 7.48 8.46 -1.53
N SER A 59 7.66 8.91 -0.29
CA SER A 59 7.16 10.23 0.15
C SER A 59 7.85 11.41 -0.51
N GLY A 60 9.09 11.25 -0.96
CA GLY A 60 9.88 12.30 -1.59
C GLY A 60 9.41 12.74 -2.97
N GLU A 61 8.65 11.88 -3.68
CA GLU A 61 8.17 12.13 -5.03
C GLU A 61 6.72 12.63 -5.08
N LYS A 62 6.09 12.91 -3.92
CA LYS A 62 4.77 13.52 -3.81
C LYS A 62 4.71 14.87 -4.49
N GLY A 63 3.51 15.30 -4.87
CA GLY A 63 3.26 16.66 -5.40
C GLY A 63 2.62 16.67 -6.77
N ASN A 64 2.94 17.72 -7.56
CA ASN A 64 2.35 17.98 -8.87
C ASN A 64 3.38 17.96 -10.02
N ASP A 65 4.64 17.71 -9.71
CA ASP A 65 5.70 17.55 -10.71
C ASP A 65 5.87 16.09 -11.04
N ILE A 66 5.24 15.65 -12.12
CA ILE A 66 5.21 14.25 -12.54
C ILE A 66 6.60 13.69 -12.89
N GLU A 67 7.59 14.54 -13.17
CA GLU A 67 8.94 14.07 -13.46
C GLU A 67 9.62 13.43 -12.24
N LYS A 68 9.19 13.81 -11.02
CA LYS A 68 9.70 13.22 -9.78
C LYS A 68 9.50 11.70 -9.71
N VAL A 69 8.39 11.16 -10.24
CA VAL A 69 8.13 9.71 -10.20
C VAL A 69 9.11 8.88 -11.03
N LYS A 70 9.94 9.56 -11.87
CA LYS A 70 10.96 8.92 -12.72
C LYS A 70 12.36 8.89 -12.08
N VAL A 71 12.50 9.40 -10.86
CA VAL A 71 13.81 9.50 -10.17
C VAL A 71 14.28 8.14 -9.68
N HIS A 72 13.34 7.29 -9.24
CA HIS A 72 13.61 5.96 -8.73
C HIS A 72 12.81 4.88 -9.47
N GLY A 73 13.05 3.63 -9.10
CA GLY A 73 12.23 2.50 -9.53
C GLY A 73 12.33 2.16 -11.03
N PRO A 74 11.29 1.53 -11.58
CA PRO A 74 11.28 1.09 -12.98
C PRO A 74 11.52 2.23 -13.98
N PHE A 75 11.07 3.45 -13.69
CA PHE A 75 11.28 4.57 -14.61
C PHE A 75 12.73 5.07 -14.65
N LYS A 76 13.47 4.94 -13.53
CA LYS A 76 14.93 5.16 -13.54
C LYS A 76 15.63 4.11 -14.41
N TYR A 77 15.27 2.84 -14.24
CA TYR A 77 15.80 1.72 -15.04
C TYR A 77 15.53 1.89 -16.54
N LEU A 78 14.33 2.33 -16.91
CA LEU A 78 13.89 2.55 -18.29
C LEU A 78 14.63 3.69 -19.01
N LYS A 79 15.44 4.52 -18.33
CA LYS A 79 16.26 5.55 -18.98
C LYS A 79 17.32 4.94 -19.89
N THR A 80 17.82 3.76 -19.56
CA THR A 80 18.91 3.07 -20.28
C THR A 80 18.57 1.64 -20.68
N ASN A 81 17.44 1.11 -20.25
CA ASN A 81 17.01 -0.27 -20.46
C ASN A 81 15.59 -0.34 -21.03
N GLU A 82 15.13 -1.52 -21.38
CA GLU A 82 13.78 -1.79 -21.85
C GLU A 82 13.11 -2.82 -20.93
N ILE A 83 11.80 -2.69 -20.75
CA ILE A 83 10.97 -3.69 -20.09
C ILE A 83 9.86 -4.08 -21.07
N ASP A 84 9.68 -5.36 -21.36
CA ASP A 84 8.61 -5.85 -22.24
C ASP A 84 7.26 -5.94 -21.51
N ALA A 85 6.86 -4.82 -20.91
CA ALA A 85 5.61 -4.63 -20.21
C ALA A 85 5.19 -3.16 -20.28
N TYR A 86 3.90 -2.87 -20.10
CA TYR A 86 3.48 -1.54 -19.70
C TYR A 86 3.98 -1.25 -18.28
N VAL A 87 4.38 -0.01 -18.01
CA VAL A 87 4.74 0.42 -16.65
C VAL A 87 3.98 1.70 -16.34
N VAL A 88 3.20 1.69 -15.27
CA VAL A 88 2.48 2.87 -14.80
C VAL A 88 3.02 3.32 -13.44
N ALA A 89 3.30 4.62 -13.32
CA ALA A 89 3.65 5.28 -12.08
C ALA A 89 2.72 6.48 -11.85
N PRO A 90 1.71 6.35 -10.98
CA PRO A 90 0.96 7.50 -10.50
C PRO A 90 1.81 8.38 -9.60
N GLN A 91 1.42 9.66 -9.46
CA GLN A 91 2.00 10.57 -8.47
C GLN A 91 1.00 10.82 -7.35
N CYS A 92 1.38 10.48 -6.13
CA CYS A 92 0.61 10.81 -4.94
C CYS A 92 0.61 12.33 -4.72
N PRO A 93 -0.57 12.98 -4.54
CA PRO A 93 -0.62 14.41 -4.26
C PRO A 93 0.11 14.78 -2.96
N GLU A 94 0.59 16.03 -2.86
CA GLU A 94 1.45 16.50 -1.75
C GLU A 94 0.89 16.21 -0.36
N ASN A 95 -0.40 16.47 -0.14
CA ASN A 95 -1.05 16.37 1.16
C ASN A 95 -1.88 15.07 1.33
N GLU A 96 -1.63 14.07 0.47
CA GLU A 96 -2.36 12.80 0.50
C GLU A 96 -1.42 11.62 0.74
N TYR A 97 -2.03 10.46 0.94
CA TYR A 97 -1.38 9.15 0.95
C TYR A 97 -2.01 8.28 -0.12
N TRP A 98 -1.37 7.13 -0.43
CA TRP A 98 -1.90 6.18 -1.37
C TRP A 98 -3.29 5.69 -0.96
N ASN A 99 -4.24 5.78 -1.88
CA ASN A 99 -5.61 5.31 -1.70
C ASN A 99 -5.83 4.09 -2.62
N SER A 100 -6.15 2.94 -2.04
CA SER A 100 -6.26 1.67 -2.77
C SER A 100 -7.35 1.71 -3.85
N GLU A 101 -8.50 2.34 -3.57
CA GLU A 101 -9.60 2.40 -4.55
C GLU A 101 -9.24 3.28 -5.76
N VAL A 102 -8.60 4.44 -5.52
CA VAL A 102 -8.13 5.32 -6.60
C VAL A 102 -7.05 4.64 -7.45
N LEU A 103 -6.15 3.88 -6.82
CA LEU A 103 -5.13 3.10 -7.52
C LEU A 103 -5.74 1.95 -8.32
N PHE A 104 -6.75 1.27 -7.75
CA PHE A 104 -7.47 0.21 -8.44
C PHE A 104 -8.22 0.76 -9.67
N ASP A 105 -8.91 1.89 -9.54
CA ASP A 105 -9.57 2.58 -10.66
C ASP A 105 -8.57 2.94 -11.77
N LEU A 106 -7.36 3.40 -11.41
CA LEU A 106 -6.30 3.66 -12.39
C LEU A 106 -5.88 2.38 -13.12
N ILE A 107 -5.69 1.27 -12.39
CA ILE A 107 -5.32 -0.03 -12.98
C ILE A 107 -6.40 -0.48 -13.98
N GLU A 108 -7.67 -0.42 -13.59
CA GLU A 108 -8.78 -0.81 -14.46
C GLU A 108 -8.91 0.11 -15.69
N LYS A 109 -8.66 1.43 -15.52
CA LYS A 109 -8.58 2.37 -16.65
C LYS A 109 -7.46 1.96 -17.62
N ILE A 110 -6.24 1.71 -17.12
CA ILE A 110 -5.09 1.33 -17.95
C ILE A 110 -5.34 0.00 -18.66
N LYS A 111 -5.92 -1.00 -18.00
CA LYS A 111 -6.30 -2.29 -18.59
C LYS A 111 -7.32 -2.12 -19.71
N LYS A 112 -8.29 -1.22 -19.53
CA LYS A 112 -9.35 -0.96 -20.53
C LYS A 112 -8.84 -0.23 -21.78
N GLU A 113 -7.88 0.67 -21.59
CA GLU A 113 -7.38 1.54 -22.66
C GLU A 113 -6.18 0.95 -23.40
N ASN A 114 -5.58 -0.12 -22.87
CA ASN A 114 -4.37 -0.74 -23.44
C ASN A 114 -4.53 -2.27 -23.55
N ASN A 115 -3.68 -2.87 -24.38
CA ASN A 115 -3.70 -4.33 -24.59
C ASN A 115 -2.96 -5.08 -23.46
N ILE A 116 -3.51 -5.04 -22.23
CA ILE A 116 -2.94 -5.64 -21.02
C ILE A 116 -3.45 -7.08 -20.84
N ASP A 117 -2.54 -8.02 -20.50
CA ASP A 117 -2.91 -9.34 -19.99
C ASP A 117 -3.40 -9.22 -18.53
N PRO A 118 -4.70 -9.45 -18.24
CA PRO A 118 -5.25 -9.28 -16.90
C PRO A 118 -4.68 -10.28 -15.88
N ASN A 119 -4.04 -11.36 -16.33
CA ASN A 119 -3.38 -12.35 -15.49
C ASN A 119 -1.91 -12.04 -15.20
N ARG A 120 -1.39 -10.92 -15.72
CA ARG A 120 0.00 -10.51 -15.59
C ARG A 120 0.12 -9.04 -15.16
N VAL A 121 -0.54 -8.71 -14.05
CA VAL A 121 -0.45 -7.40 -13.40
C VAL A 121 0.43 -7.53 -12.17
N TYR A 122 1.49 -6.75 -12.09
CA TYR A 122 2.48 -6.78 -11.02
C TYR A 122 2.47 -5.46 -10.26
N LEU A 123 2.67 -5.54 -8.95
CA LEU A 123 2.68 -4.38 -8.07
C LEU A 123 4.02 -4.27 -7.36
N THR A 124 4.61 -3.09 -7.39
CA THR A 124 5.85 -2.81 -6.67
C THR A 124 5.84 -1.38 -6.12
N GLY A 125 6.59 -1.15 -5.07
CA GLY A 125 6.73 0.18 -4.49
C GLY A 125 7.86 0.26 -3.47
N LEU A 126 8.30 1.48 -3.20
CA LEU A 126 9.37 1.76 -2.25
C LEU A 126 8.88 2.64 -1.10
N SER A 127 9.35 2.41 0.12
CA SER A 127 9.03 3.24 1.30
C SER A 127 7.51 3.42 1.49
N MET A 128 7.00 4.64 1.46
CA MET A 128 5.55 4.94 1.44
C MET A 128 4.82 4.21 0.30
N GLY A 129 5.47 4.02 -0.85
CA GLY A 129 4.92 3.25 -1.97
C GLY A 129 4.83 1.76 -1.68
N ALA A 130 5.74 1.20 -0.89
CA ALA A 130 5.64 -0.19 -0.44
C ALA A 130 4.46 -0.39 0.52
N TRP A 131 4.22 0.57 1.43
CA TRP A 131 3.01 0.60 2.26
C TRP A 131 1.74 0.66 1.39
N GLY A 132 1.71 1.56 0.39
CA GLY A 132 0.60 1.63 -0.56
C GLY A 132 0.40 0.33 -1.34
N ALA A 133 1.49 -0.32 -1.75
CA ALA A 133 1.45 -1.61 -2.45
C ALA A 133 0.89 -2.73 -1.56
N TRP A 134 1.27 -2.81 -0.29
CA TRP A 134 0.67 -3.74 0.65
C TRP A 134 -0.83 -3.52 0.79
N ASN A 135 -1.26 -2.27 1.04
CA ASN A 135 -2.68 -1.96 1.24
C ASN A 135 -3.52 -2.27 0.00
N LEU A 136 -3.01 -1.91 -1.19
CA LEU A 136 -3.68 -2.22 -2.45
C LEU A 136 -3.76 -3.73 -2.71
N ALA A 137 -2.68 -4.48 -2.44
CA ALA A 137 -2.69 -5.93 -2.60
C ALA A 137 -3.65 -6.63 -1.63
N PHE A 138 -3.76 -6.17 -0.39
CA PHE A 138 -4.73 -6.70 0.58
C PHE A 138 -6.18 -6.32 0.26
N ALA A 139 -6.41 -5.16 -0.35
CA ALA A 139 -7.75 -4.73 -0.78
C ALA A 139 -8.23 -5.52 -2.02
N HIS A 140 -7.31 -5.80 -2.97
CA HIS A 140 -7.62 -6.42 -4.26
C HIS A 140 -6.64 -7.58 -4.57
N PRO A 141 -6.59 -8.65 -3.74
CA PRO A 141 -5.59 -9.71 -3.85
C PRO A 141 -5.66 -10.48 -5.17
N GLU A 142 -6.85 -10.58 -5.76
CA GLU A 142 -7.10 -11.26 -7.03
C GLU A 142 -6.52 -10.51 -8.24
N THR A 143 -6.11 -9.25 -8.07
CA THR A 143 -5.62 -8.43 -9.18
C THR A 143 -4.19 -8.78 -9.57
N PHE A 144 -3.35 -9.14 -8.60
CA PHE A 144 -1.91 -9.16 -8.79
C PHE A 144 -1.33 -10.57 -8.98
N ALA A 145 -0.49 -10.73 -9.99
CA ALA A 145 0.29 -11.92 -10.25
C ALA A 145 1.63 -11.94 -9.47
N ALA A 146 2.10 -10.79 -8.99
CA ALA A 146 3.24 -10.68 -8.07
C ALA A 146 3.25 -9.35 -7.32
N LEU A 147 3.90 -9.34 -6.14
CA LEU A 147 4.09 -8.17 -5.29
C LEU A 147 5.57 -8.03 -4.91
N VAL A 148 6.13 -6.82 -5.07
CA VAL A 148 7.53 -6.50 -4.71
C VAL A 148 7.57 -5.22 -3.86
N PRO A 149 7.36 -5.29 -2.55
CA PRO A 149 7.47 -4.16 -1.63
C PRO A 149 8.91 -4.01 -1.13
N ILE A 150 9.44 -2.78 -1.13
CA ILE A 150 10.83 -2.49 -0.77
C ILE A 150 10.89 -1.41 0.31
N ALA A 151 11.60 -1.66 1.41
CA ALA A 151 11.83 -0.72 2.52
C ALA A 151 10.53 -0.07 3.04
N GLY A 152 9.46 -0.85 3.20
CA GLY A 152 8.15 -0.35 3.62
C GLY A 152 7.62 -1.03 4.87
N PHE A 153 6.52 -0.47 5.38
CA PHE A 153 5.79 -1.03 6.52
C PHE A 153 4.41 -1.54 6.09
N VAL A 154 3.75 -2.25 6.99
CA VAL A 154 2.43 -2.82 6.78
C VAL A 154 1.53 -2.41 7.95
N ASP A 155 0.32 -1.97 7.66
CA ASP A 155 -0.67 -1.63 8.67
C ASP A 155 -1.08 -2.87 9.48
N ARG A 156 -1.53 -2.65 10.71
CA ARG A 156 -1.86 -3.74 11.63
C ARG A 156 -3.00 -4.64 11.12
N ILE A 157 -4.03 -4.07 10.50
CA ILE A 157 -5.19 -4.84 10.02
C ILE A 157 -4.79 -5.76 8.86
N PRO A 158 -4.17 -5.28 7.77
CA PRO A 158 -3.60 -6.13 6.73
C PRO A 158 -2.67 -7.21 7.28
N MET A 159 -1.84 -6.85 8.28
CA MET A 159 -0.94 -7.80 8.91
C MET A 159 -1.67 -8.96 9.64
N ILE A 160 -2.90 -8.77 10.10
CA ILE A 160 -3.74 -9.83 10.71
C ILE A 160 -4.41 -10.68 9.63
N GLU A 161 -4.83 -10.06 8.52
CA GLU A 161 -5.53 -10.70 7.40
C GLU A 161 -4.59 -11.28 6.34
N ASN A 162 -3.36 -11.57 6.70
CA ASN A 162 -2.26 -11.92 5.81
C ASN A 162 -2.55 -13.06 4.82
N CYS A 163 -3.39 -14.02 5.18
CA CYS A 163 -3.72 -15.15 4.29
C CYS A 163 -4.57 -14.79 3.07
N LYS A 164 -5.04 -13.55 2.96
CA LYS A 164 -5.63 -13.04 1.71
C LYS A 164 -4.64 -13.06 0.53
N LEU A 165 -3.33 -12.98 0.82
CA LEU A 165 -2.26 -13.01 -0.20
C LEU A 165 -1.61 -14.38 -0.38
N LYS A 166 -2.27 -15.48 0.03
CA LYS A 166 -1.71 -16.84 0.01
C LYS A 166 -1.29 -17.32 -1.38
N ASP A 167 -1.94 -16.83 -2.43
CA ASP A 167 -1.71 -17.26 -3.81
C ASP A 167 -0.87 -16.23 -4.62
N VAL A 168 -0.47 -15.10 -4.01
CA VAL A 168 0.33 -14.06 -4.66
C VAL A 168 1.81 -14.29 -4.39
N PRO A 169 2.65 -14.54 -5.40
CA PRO A 169 4.12 -14.55 -5.24
C PRO A 169 4.64 -13.21 -4.74
N ILE A 170 5.46 -13.22 -3.67
CA ILE A 170 5.93 -12.00 -3.02
C ILE A 170 7.45 -12.05 -2.83
N ARG A 171 8.14 -10.97 -3.21
CA ARG A 171 9.54 -10.72 -2.87
C ARG A 171 9.68 -9.43 -2.08
N ILE A 172 10.03 -9.55 -0.81
CA ILE A 172 10.24 -8.43 0.10
C ILE A 172 11.72 -8.11 0.14
N PHE A 173 12.07 -6.82 0.05
CA PHE A 173 13.45 -6.34 0.20
C PHE A 173 13.52 -5.24 1.26
N HIS A 174 14.60 -5.25 2.07
CA HIS A 174 14.81 -4.24 3.10
C HIS A 174 16.32 -4.09 3.43
N GLY A 175 16.74 -2.90 3.82
CA GLY A 175 18.06 -2.67 4.38
C GLY A 175 18.08 -2.98 5.89
N LEU A 176 19.11 -3.67 6.37
CA LEU A 176 19.26 -3.93 7.80
C LEU A 176 19.51 -2.65 8.60
N LEU A 177 20.18 -1.67 7.97
CA LEU A 177 20.56 -0.40 8.56
C LEU A 177 19.55 0.72 8.28
N ASP A 178 18.31 0.36 7.90
CA ASP A 178 17.24 1.32 7.63
C ASP A 178 16.84 2.06 8.91
N ASP A 179 17.13 3.36 8.96
CA ASP A 179 16.88 4.27 10.09
C ASP A 179 15.58 5.09 9.91
N VAL A 180 14.86 4.88 8.82
CA VAL A 180 13.56 5.54 8.49
C VAL A 180 12.39 4.60 8.70
N VAL A 181 12.50 3.38 8.18
CA VAL A 181 11.48 2.32 8.32
C VAL A 181 12.14 1.08 8.89
N ASP A 182 11.80 0.74 10.12
CA ASP A 182 12.38 -0.41 10.83
C ASP A 182 12.21 -1.71 10.03
N VAL A 183 13.29 -2.41 9.77
CA VAL A 183 13.34 -3.70 9.07
C VAL A 183 12.42 -4.76 9.70
N ASN A 184 12.11 -4.63 10.98
CA ASN A 184 11.20 -5.52 11.70
C ASN A 184 9.77 -5.54 11.12
N TYR A 185 9.33 -4.50 10.41
CA TYR A 185 8.06 -4.55 9.67
C TYR A 185 8.09 -5.64 8.59
N SER A 186 9.16 -5.68 7.78
CA SER A 186 9.33 -6.70 6.75
C SER A 186 9.51 -8.10 7.34
N ILE A 187 10.29 -8.24 8.41
CA ILE A 187 10.48 -9.51 9.12
C ILE A 187 9.15 -10.03 9.68
N THR A 188 8.36 -9.14 10.27
CA THR A 188 7.09 -9.51 10.91
C THR A 188 6.07 -9.98 9.89
N ILE A 189 5.87 -9.24 8.79
CA ILE A 189 4.91 -9.65 7.75
C ILE A 189 5.37 -10.92 7.05
N TYR A 190 6.67 -11.07 6.76
CA TYR A 190 7.22 -12.30 6.21
C TYR A 190 6.91 -13.51 7.09
N LYS A 191 7.22 -13.45 8.41
CA LYS A 191 6.95 -14.52 9.38
C LYS A 191 5.46 -14.89 9.48
N ARG A 192 4.57 -13.96 9.20
CA ARG A 192 3.13 -14.22 9.18
C ARG A 192 2.68 -14.86 7.89
N LEU A 193 3.05 -14.28 6.75
CA LEU A 193 2.66 -14.74 5.43
C LEU A 193 3.23 -16.12 5.09
N GLN A 194 4.46 -16.44 5.46
CA GLN A 194 5.06 -17.76 5.19
C GLN A 194 4.28 -18.96 5.76
N LYS A 195 3.36 -18.70 6.72
CA LYS A 195 2.51 -19.74 7.29
C LYS A 195 1.42 -20.21 6.33
N CYS A 196 1.05 -19.40 5.34
CA CYS A 196 -0.01 -19.68 4.38
C CYS A 196 0.36 -19.36 2.92
N ASN A 197 1.48 -18.71 2.67
CA ASN A 197 1.98 -18.43 1.32
C ASN A 197 3.37 -19.07 1.14
N PRO A 198 3.49 -20.16 0.38
CA PRO A 198 4.78 -20.81 0.14
C PRO A 198 5.67 -20.03 -0.83
N ASN A 199 5.12 -19.06 -1.56
CA ASN A 199 5.80 -18.29 -2.61
C ASN A 199 6.23 -16.90 -2.12
N ILE A 200 6.67 -16.80 -0.85
CA ILE A 200 7.17 -15.56 -0.27
C ILE A 200 8.66 -15.67 0.03
N GLU A 201 9.40 -14.64 -0.35
CA GLU A 201 10.83 -14.49 -0.05
C GLU A 201 11.09 -13.15 0.66
N LEU A 202 12.03 -13.12 1.60
CA LEU A 202 12.54 -11.91 2.23
C LEU A 202 14.03 -11.84 2.04
N THR A 203 14.51 -10.75 1.44
CA THR A 203 15.93 -10.41 1.32
C THR A 203 16.23 -9.21 2.19
N ILE A 204 17.17 -9.35 3.14
CA ILE A 204 17.68 -8.25 3.95
C ILE A 204 19.11 -7.99 3.52
N PHE A 205 19.40 -6.76 3.11
CA PHE A 205 20.74 -6.30 2.79
C PHE A 205 21.41 -5.79 4.06
N ASP A 206 22.44 -6.46 4.51
CA ASP A 206 23.14 -6.18 5.77
C ASP A 206 23.92 -4.86 5.76
N ASP A 207 24.25 -4.36 4.58
CA ASP A 207 25.02 -3.13 4.32
C ASP A 207 24.16 -1.96 3.81
N ALA A 208 22.83 -2.14 3.65
CA ALA A 208 21.94 -1.11 3.11
C ALA A 208 21.15 -0.38 4.22
N ASN A 209 21.02 0.93 4.04
CA ASN A 209 20.12 1.81 4.78
C ASN A 209 18.73 1.85 4.11
N HIS A 210 17.99 2.97 4.27
CA HIS A 210 16.65 3.13 3.69
C HIS A 210 16.64 2.98 2.16
N ASP A 211 17.64 3.49 1.42
CA ASP A 211 17.76 3.28 -0.04
C ASP A 211 18.26 1.87 -0.38
N SER A 212 17.51 0.86 -0.01
CA SER A 212 17.72 -0.50 -0.49
C SER A 212 17.08 -0.76 -1.87
N TRP A 213 16.17 0.10 -2.31
CA TRP A 213 15.45 -0.03 -3.58
C TRP A 213 16.30 0.21 -4.81
N THR A 214 17.31 1.08 -4.75
CA THR A 214 18.20 1.33 -5.90
C THR A 214 18.85 0.03 -6.35
N ARG A 215 19.39 -0.76 -5.42
CA ARG A 215 20.00 -2.06 -5.69
C ARG A 215 19.01 -3.04 -6.34
N VAL A 216 17.74 -3.05 -5.88
CA VAL A 216 16.73 -3.97 -6.38
C VAL A 216 16.26 -3.58 -7.78
N TYR A 217 15.96 -2.31 -8.02
CA TYR A 217 15.43 -1.86 -9.31
C TYR A 217 16.50 -1.71 -10.41
N ASP A 218 17.77 -1.58 -10.07
CA ASP A 218 18.86 -1.57 -11.03
C ASP A 218 19.26 -3.01 -11.46
N ASP A 219 18.79 -4.06 -10.76
CA ASP A 219 18.98 -5.47 -11.16
C ASP A 219 17.87 -5.94 -12.12
N PRO A 220 18.20 -6.31 -13.39
CA PRO A 220 17.21 -6.82 -14.35
C PRO A 220 16.47 -8.07 -13.87
N LYS A 221 17.05 -8.84 -12.95
CA LYS A 221 16.45 -10.09 -12.45
C LYS A 221 15.12 -9.87 -11.74
N ILE A 222 14.89 -8.67 -11.15
CA ILE A 222 13.60 -8.42 -10.50
C ILE A 222 12.47 -8.32 -11.53
N TYR A 223 12.72 -7.68 -12.67
CA TYR A 223 11.75 -7.58 -13.77
C TYR A 223 11.54 -8.96 -14.43
N GLU A 224 12.62 -9.70 -14.67
CA GLU A 224 12.53 -11.07 -15.21
C GLU A 224 11.71 -11.98 -14.31
N TRP A 225 11.87 -11.85 -12.98
CA TRP A 225 11.09 -12.63 -12.01
C TRP A 225 9.62 -12.24 -12.06
N MET A 226 9.30 -10.93 -12.01
CA MET A 226 7.90 -10.49 -12.12
C MET A 226 7.25 -10.99 -13.41
N LEU A 227 7.93 -10.81 -14.54
CA LEU A 227 7.39 -11.16 -15.85
C LEU A 227 7.14 -12.67 -16.07
N LYS A 228 7.73 -13.53 -15.24
CA LYS A 228 7.47 -15.00 -15.22
C LYS A 228 6.22 -15.37 -14.44
N GLN A 229 5.73 -14.50 -13.56
CA GLN A 229 4.55 -14.82 -12.74
C GLN A 229 3.26 -14.65 -13.55
N LYS A 230 2.29 -15.50 -13.26
CA LYS A 230 0.96 -15.47 -13.88
C LYS A 230 -0.07 -16.02 -12.89
N LYS A 231 -1.27 -15.45 -12.86
CA LYS A 231 -2.40 -15.97 -12.09
C LYS A 231 -3.00 -17.21 -12.74
#